data_7ac9f57439d0b54a2193fcfc8524de05
#
_entry.id   7ac9f57439d0b54a2193fcfc8524de05
#
_cell.length_a   1.000
_cell.length_b   1.000
_cell.length_c   1.000
_cell.angle_alpha   90.00
_cell.angle_beta   90.00
_cell.angle_gamma   90.00
#
_symmetry.space_group_name_H-M   'P 1'
#
loop_
_entity.id
_entity.type
_entity.pdbx_description
1 polymer ?
#
loop_
_entity_poly.entity_id
_entity_poly.type
_entity_poly.pdbx_seq_one_letter_code
_entity_poly.pdbx_strand_id
1 'polypeptide(L)'
;MNILVINAGSSSLKYQLLNPETGVLLAKGLCERIGIDGKFTYKPQIEGKQVLDAVDVAMPTHSEAIQTVLNALVDKDNGVIGSMKEIDAVGHRVVHGGEAFNKSVLITDEVMKALEDCIPLAPLHNPANITGINACTAVMGKDVPQVAVFDTAFHQTMPAKAYMYALPYKYYENDKVRRYGFHGTSHKYVSQRAAAMLGKKPEELKLISCHLGNGSSVTAVDGGKSVDTSMGFTPLAGLPMGTRAGDLDAGILQYLMNKYDMNIDTMLDILNKKSGVQGVSGVSSDFRDLENAHKEGNERAGLAVDMFNYGVKKLIGAYAAAMGGVDAIIFTAGVGENSASQRLDIASGLEFMGVKMDAEANNVRGKEVVISAADSKVKVLLIPTNEELMIAMDTASIVKG
;
A
#
# COMPACT_ATOMS: atom_id res chain seq x y z
N MET A 1 -2.85 -12.57 21.41
CA MET A 1 -3.92 -11.66 20.97
C MET A 1 -4.21 -11.94 19.50
N ASN A 2 -5.48 -12.23 19.15
CA ASN A 2 -5.86 -12.47 17.76
C ASN A 2 -6.57 -11.23 17.20
N ILE A 3 -6.03 -10.67 16.14
CA ILE A 3 -6.54 -9.47 15.49
C ILE A 3 -7.17 -9.86 14.15
N LEU A 4 -8.41 -9.47 13.94
CA LEU A 4 -9.07 -9.54 12.65
C LEU A 4 -8.75 -8.26 11.86
N VAL A 5 -8.00 -8.38 10.79
CA VAL A 5 -7.66 -7.26 9.89
C VAL A 5 -8.66 -7.23 8.74
N ILE A 6 -9.25 -6.07 8.50
CA ILE A 6 -10.26 -5.83 7.46
C ILE A 6 -9.79 -4.74 6.52
N ASN A 7 -9.91 -5.00 5.23
CA ASN A 7 -9.74 -4.03 4.16
C ASN A 7 -10.99 -4.07 3.26
N ALA A 8 -11.91 -3.15 3.51
CA ALA A 8 -13.19 -3.06 2.83
C ALA A 8 -13.11 -2.13 1.60
N GLY A 9 -13.44 -2.67 0.43
CA GLY A 9 -13.69 -1.95 -0.81
C GLY A 9 -15.19 -1.82 -1.08
N SER A 10 -15.58 -1.14 -2.16
CA SER A 10 -16.99 -0.89 -2.52
C SER A 10 -17.82 -2.16 -2.73
N SER A 11 -17.22 -3.21 -3.30
CA SER A 11 -17.85 -4.50 -3.56
C SER A 11 -16.99 -5.69 -3.15
N SER A 12 -16.01 -5.47 -2.28
CA SER A 12 -15.09 -6.50 -1.81
C SER A 12 -14.66 -6.26 -0.37
N LEU A 13 -14.23 -7.33 0.29
CA LEU A 13 -13.69 -7.27 1.65
C LEU A 13 -12.59 -8.33 1.77
N LYS A 14 -11.34 -7.88 1.88
CA LYS A 14 -10.20 -8.73 2.19
C LYS A 14 -10.00 -8.81 3.70
N TYR A 15 -9.68 -9.99 4.20
CA TYR A 15 -9.49 -10.17 5.64
C TYR A 15 -8.35 -11.12 5.96
N GLN A 16 -7.79 -10.94 7.16
CA GLN A 16 -6.85 -11.86 7.79
C GLN A 16 -7.12 -11.92 9.30
N LEU A 17 -7.09 -13.12 9.86
CA LEU A 17 -7.03 -13.32 11.31
C LEU A 17 -5.62 -13.76 11.68
N LEU A 18 -4.94 -13.00 12.50
CA LEU A 18 -3.54 -13.25 12.83
C LEU A 18 -3.18 -12.81 14.26
N ASN A 19 -2.12 -13.41 14.79
CA ASN A 19 -1.52 -13.02 16.06
C ASN A 19 -0.29 -12.13 15.79
N PRO A 20 -0.34 -10.82 16.11
CA PRO A 20 0.76 -9.90 15.80
C PRO A 20 2.02 -10.11 16.65
N GLU A 21 1.94 -10.77 17.80
CA GLU A 21 3.09 -11.03 18.67
C GLU A 21 3.98 -12.15 18.12
N THR A 22 3.36 -13.16 17.54
CA THR A 22 4.05 -14.31 16.96
C THR A 22 4.20 -14.23 15.45
N GLY A 23 3.45 -13.33 14.81
CA GLY A 23 3.34 -13.24 13.35
C GLY A 23 2.53 -14.39 12.72
N VAL A 24 1.89 -15.23 13.52
CA VAL A 24 1.15 -16.40 13.02
C VAL A 24 -0.15 -15.96 12.38
N LEU A 25 -0.29 -16.27 11.10
CA LEU A 25 -1.53 -16.13 10.35
C LEU A 25 -2.39 -17.37 10.60
N LEU A 26 -3.62 -17.17 11.08
CA LEU A 26 -4.58 -18.26 11.34
C LEU A 26 -5.47 -18.54 10.12
N ALA A 27 -6.01 -17.49 9.52
CA ALA A 27 -6.81 -17.58 8.29
C ALA A 27 -6.72 -16.28 7.49
N LYS A 28 -6.92 -16.40 6.18
CA LYS A 28 -7.08 -15.26 5.26
C LYS A 28 -8.15 -15.56 4.21
N GLY A 29 -8.67 -14.52 3.60
CA GLY A 29 -9.62 -14.68 2.51
C GLY A 29 -10.12 -13.38 1.92
N LEU A 30 -11.14 -13.53 1.10
CA LEU A 30 -11.69 -12.47 0.30
C LEU A 30 -13.19 -12.70 0.08
N CYS A 31 -13.98 -11.68 0.31
CA CYS A 31 -15.36 -11.58 -0.18
C CYS A 31 -15.34 -10.67 -1.41
N GLU A 32 -15.85 -11.14 -2.52
CA GLU A 32 -15.92 -10.39 -3.78
C GLU A 32 -17.36 -10.30 -4.25
N ARG A 33 -17.64 -9.30 -5.10
CA ARG A 33 -18.95 -9.11 -5.72
C ARG A 33 -20.08 -8.95 -4.68
N ILE A 34 -19.75 -8.31 -3.55
CA ILE A 34 -20.73 -7.95 -2.51
C ILE A 34 -21.81 -7.05 -3.14
N GLY A 35 -23.07 -7.36 -2.86
CA GLY A 35 -24.21 -6.67 -3.46
C GLY A 35 -24.59 -7.15 -4.85
N ILE A 36 -23.94 -8.18 -5.39
CA ILE A 36 -24.20 -8.76 -6.71
C ILE A 36 -24.54 -10.26 -6.55
N ASP A 37 -23.60 -11.14 -6.77
CA ASP A 37 -23.77 -12.60 -6.72
C ASP A 37 -22.79 -13.28 -5.73
N GLY A 38 -22.00 -12.51 -5.00
CA GLY A 38 -21.13 -12.92 -3.92
C GLY A 38 -20.20 -14.12 -4.17
N LYS A 39 -18.89 -13.89 -4.04
CA LYS A 39 -17.88 -14.94 -4.08
C LYS A 39 -17.09 -14.92 -2.78
N PHE A 40 -16.94 -16.07 -2.13
CA PHE A 40 -16.25 -16.19 -0.87
C PHE A 40 -15.03 -17.08 -0.97
N THR A 41 -13.89 -16.57 -0.53
CA THR A 41 -12.64 -17.31 -0.39
C THR A 41 -12.25 -17.36 1.08
N TYR A 42 -11.96 -18.58 1.58
CA TYR A 42 -11.47 -18.82 2.93
C TYR A 42 -10.28 -19.77 2.87
N LYS A 43 -9.13 -19.34 3.38
CA LYS A 43 -7.87 -20.08 3.40
C LYS A 43 -7.36 -20.21 4.83
N PRO A 44 -7.82 -21.23 5.59
CA PRO A 44 -7.26 -21.52 6.91
C PRO A 44 -5.78 -21.91 6.77
N GLN A 45 -4.95 -21.52 7.72
CA GLN A 45 -3.51 -21.82 7.73
C GLN A 45 -3.18 -22.96 8.71
N ILE A 46 -4.15 -23.80 9.01
CA ILE A 46 -4.02 -24.98 9.86
C ILE A 46 -4.08 -26.21 8.97
N GLU A 47 -3.14 -27.12 9.15
CA GLU A 47 -3.07 -28.38 8.38
C GLU A 47 -4.36 -29.21 8.55
N GLY A 48 -4.83 -29.80 7.46
CA GLY A 48 -6.04 -30.64 7.43
C GLY A 48 -7.36 -29.86 7.30
N LYS A 49 -7.34 -28.53 7.33
CA LYS A 49 -8.55 -27.72 7.12
C LYS A 49 -8.81 -27.47 5.64
N GLN A 50 -10.09 -27.42 5.26
CA GLN A 50 -10.49 -27.25 3.85
C GLN A 50 -10.40 -25.79 3.41
N VAL A 51 -9.80 -25.56 2.26
CA VAL A 51 -9.81 -24.25 1.56
C VAL A 51 -11.11 -24.13 0.78
N LEU A 52 -11.79 -22.99 0.93
CA LEU A 52 -12.87 -22.54 0.05
C LEU A 52 -12.29 -21.50 -0.91
N ASP A 53 -12.43 -21.70 -2.20
CA ASP A 53 -11.86 -20.79 -3.22
C ASP A 53 -12.96 -20.29 -4.17
N ALA A 54 -13.32 -19.01 -4.03
CA ALA A 54 -14.33 -18.30 -4.81
C ALA A 54 -15.69 -19.03 -4.88
N VAL A 55 -16.14 -19.63 -3.76
CA VAL A 55 -17.45 -20.30 -3.70
C VAL A 55 -18.59 -19.28 -3.70
N ASP A 56 -19.73 -19.66 -4.29
CA ASP A 56 -20.91 -18.80 -4.35
C ASP A 56 -21.56 -18.70 -2.97
N VAL A 57 -21.63 -17.47 -2.44
CA VAL A 57 -22.28 -17.15 -1.16
C VAL A 57 -23.02 -15.82 -1.30
N ALA A 58 -24.31 -15.80 -1.00
CA ALA A 58 -25.07 -14.56 -1.03
C ALA A 58 -24.57 -13.57 0.03
N MET A 59 -24.06 -12.45 -0.42
CA MET A 59 -23.56 -11.35 0.42
C MET A 59 -24.18 -10.03 -0.08
N PRO A 60 -25.46 -9.76 0.20
CA PRO A 60 -26.13 -8.55 -0.30
C PRO A 60 -25.51 -7.27 0.24
N THR A 61 -24.93 -7.28 1.43
CA THR A 61 -24.19 -6.13 2.01
C THR A 61 -22.89 -6.57 2.67
N HIS A 62 -22.11 -5.60 3.12
CA HIS A 62 -20.89 -5.85 3.90
C HIS A 62 -21.16 -6.53 5.24
N SER A 63 -22.35 -6.36 5.81
CA SER A 63 -22.72 -7.05 7.06
C SER A 63 -22.82 -8.56 6.87
N GLU A 64 -23.45 -9.03 5.78
CA GLU A 64 -23.47 -10.44 5.46
C GLU A 64 -22.10 -10.98 5.07
N ALA A 65 -21.26 -10.15 4.42
CA ALA A 65 -19.88 -10.53 4.14
C ALA A 65 -19.08 -10.74 5.45
N ILE A 66 -19.17 -9.82 6.40
CA ILE A 66 -18.54 -9.97 7.73
C ILE A 66 -19.09 -11.18 8.45
N GLN A 67 -20.41 -11.38 8.45
CA GLN A 67 -21.02 -12.57 9.09
C GLN A 67 -20.52 -13.88 8.47
N THR A 68 -20.37 -13.92 7.14
CA THR A 68 -19.81 -15.08 6.42
C THR A 68 -18.37 -15.36 6.85
N VAL A 69 -17.53 -14.31 6.95
CA VAL A 69 -16.18 -14.44 7.46
C VAL A 69 -16.16 -15.02 8.87
N LEU A 70 -16.93 -14.43 9.77
CA LEU A 70 -16.98 -14.85 11.17
C LEU A 70 -17.47 -16.28 11.31
N ASN A 71 -18.52 -16.68 10.59
CA ASN A 71 -19.03 -18.05 10.57
C ASN A 71 -17.95 -19.05 10.11
N ALA A 72 -17.17 -18.70 9.08
CA ALA A 72 -16.07 -19.55 8.60
C ALA A 72 -14.93 -19.67 9.63
N LEU A 73 -14.62 -18.60 10.36
CA LEU A 73 -13.57 -18.61 11.39
C LEU A 73 -13.90 -19.53 12.58
N VAL A 74 -15.19 -19.65 12.95
CA VAL A 74 -15.66 -20.47 14.07
C VAL A 74 -16.34 -21.77 13.63
N ASP A 75 -16.30 -22.10 12.34
CA ASP A 75 -16.91 -23.34 11.83
C ASP A 75 -16.38 -24.57 12.56
N LYS A 76 -17.26 -25.51 12.88
CA LYS A 76 -16.92 -26.68 13.69
C LYS A 76 -15.82 -27.56 13.08
N ASP A 77 -15.84 -27.70 11.77
CA ASP A 77 -14.93 -28.59 11.05
C ASP A 77 -13.73 -27.83 10.46
N ASN A 78 -13.96 -26.64 9.92
CA ASN A 78 -12.96 -25.83 9.20
C ASN A 78 -12.51 -24.55 9.91
N GLY A 79 -13.15 -24.16 11.02
CA GLY A 79 -12.79 -22.98 11.77
C GLY A 79 -11.38 -23.02 12.37
N VAL A 80 -10.80 -21.87 12.61
CA VAL A 80 -9.45 -21.72 13.18
C VAL A 80 -9.47 -21.21 14.62
N ILE A 81 -10.64 -20.83 15.12
CA ILE A 81 -10.91 -20.44 16.50
C ILE A 81 -12.18 -21.15 17.00
N GLY A 82 -12.28 -21.35 18.30
CA GLY A 82 -13.43 -22.06 18.93
C GLY A 82 -14.64 -21.15 19.14
N SER A 83 -14.44 -19.85 19.22
CA SER A 83 -15.53 -18.88 19.42
C SER A 83 -15.12 -17.48 18.99
N MET A 84 -16.11 -16.62 18.72
CA MET A 84 -15.91 -15.20 18.39
C MET A 84 -15.19 -14.42 19.50
N LYS A 85 -15.25 -14.88 20.75
CA LYS A 85 -14.55 -14.25 21.89
C LYS A 85 -13.03 -14.35 21.82
N GLU A 86 -12.51 -15.17 20.91
CA GLU A 86 -11.08 -15.28 20.65
C GLU A 86 -10.57 -14.21 19.67
N ILE A 87 -11.45 -13.39 19.11
CA ILE A 87 -11.09 -12.19 18.36
C ILE A 87 -11.03 -11.03 19.36
N ASP A 88 -9.81 -10.60 19.68
CA ASP A 88 -9.58 -9.58 20.70
C ASP A 88 -9.85 -8.15 20.21
N ALA A 89 -9.64 -7.89 18.92
CA ALA A 89 -9.90 -6.60 18.29
C ALA A 89 -9.97 -6.71 16.76
N VAL A 90 -10.44 -5.63 16.11
CA VAL A 90 -10.47 -5.49 14.65
C VAL A 90 -9.59 -4.30 14.24
N GLY A 91 -8.68 -4.54 13.29
CA GLY A 91 -7.90 -3.49 12.64
C GLY A 91 -8.45 -3.22 11.25
N HIS A 92 -8.82 -1.96 10.98
CA HIS A 92 -9.33 -1.54 9.67
C HIS A 92 -8.27 -0.76 8.91
N ARG A 93 -7.99 -1.15 7.67
CA ARG A 93 -7.30 -0.27 6.74
C ARG A 93 -8.26 0.84 6.33
N VAL A 94 -7.84 2.08 6.52
CA VAL A 94 -8.52 3.28 6.05
C VAL A 94 -7.60 4.04 5.11
N VAL A 95 -8.10 4.39 3.93
CA VAL A 95 -7.22 4.97 2.90
C VAL A 95 -6.78 6.37 3.27
N HIS A 96 -7.67 7.22 3.77
CA HIS A 96 -7.35 8.63 3.99
C HIS A 96 -7.80 9.14 5.37
N GLY A 97 -6.85 9.66 6.13
CA GLY A 97 -7.10 10.27 7.45
C GLY A 97 -7.01 11.80 7.47
N GLY A 98 -6.78 12.44 6.33
CA GLY A 98 -6.59 13.89 6.27
C GLY A 98 -5.42 14.35 7.14
N GLU A 99 -5.51 15.57 7.67
CA GLU A 99 -4.60 16.09 8.69
C GLU A 99 -5.06 15.72 10.12
N ALA A 100 -6.28 15.18 10.26
CA ALA A 100 -6.84 14.82 11.55
C ALA A 100 -6.11 13.62 12.20
N PHE A 101 -5.55 12.71 11.39
CA PHE A 101 -4.93 11.50 11.89
C PHE A 101 -3.48 11.36 11.42
N ASN A 102 -2.56 11.47 12.37
CA ASN A 102 -1.12 11.27 12.17
C ASN A 102 -0.60 9.92 12.73
N LYS A 103 -1.51 9.08 13.20
CA LYS A 103 -1.27 7.74 13.73
C LYS A 103 -2.56 6.92 13.67
N SER A 104 -2.44 5.62 13.89
CA SER A 104 -3.58 4.72 14.08
C SER A 104 -4.34 5.10 15.35
N VAL A 105 -5.67 4.94 15.37
CA VAL A 105 -6.53 5.38 16.48
C VAL A 105 -7.62 4.36 16.78
N LEU A 106 -8.02 4.26 18.06
CA LEU A 106 -9.23 3.55 18.45
C LEU A 106 -10.45 4.24 17.85
N ILE A 107 -11.36 3.48 17.25
CA ILE A 107 -12.55 4.02 16.61
C ILE A 107 -13.58 4.36 17.68
N THR A 108 -13.94 5.65 17.76
CA THR A 108 -15.02 6.23 18.58
C THR A 108 -16.01 6.94 17.69
N ASP A 109 -17.12 7.42 18.23
CA ASP A 109 -18.10 8.21 17.47
C ASP A 109 -17.47 9.50 16.90
N GLU A 110 -16.53 10.13 17.62
CA GLU A 110 -15.77 11.30 17.14
C GLU A 110 -14.85 10.94 15.98
N VAL A 111 -14.18 9.79 16.06
CA VAL A 111 -13.32 9.29 14.98
C VAL A 111 -14.17 8.97 13.74
N MET A 112 -15.34 8.36 13.90
CA MET A 112 -16.24 8.08 12.78
C MET A 112 -16.68 9.37 12.08
N LYS A 113 -17.04 10.42 12.83
CA LYS A 113 -17.37 11.72 12.25
C LYS A 113 -16.19 12.33 11.49
N ALA A 114 -14.97 12.27 12.04
CA ALA A 114 -13.77 12.76 11.35
C ALA A 114 -13.45 11.95 10.08
N LEU A 115 -13.77 10.64 10.05
CA LEU A 115 -13.66 9.83 8.84
C LEU A 115 -14.66 10.25 7.75
N GLU A 116 -15.88 10.60 8.14
CA GLU A 116 -16.89 11.14 7.22
C GLU A 116 -16.44 12.49 6.65
N ASP A 117 -15.84 13.37 7.46
CA ASP A 117 -15.27 14.65 7.02
C ASP A 117 -14.10 14.46 6.02
N CYS A 118 -13.43 13.30 6.04
CA CYS A 118 -12.37 12.95 5.09
C CYS A 118 -12.89 12.36 3.76
N ILE A 119 -14.18 12.10 3.59
CA ILE A 119 -14.75 11.53 2.35
C ILE A 119 -14.38 12.36 1.10
N PRO A 120 -14.43 13.71 1.11
CA PRO A 120 -14.04 14.50 -0.07
C PRO A 120 -12.60 14.29 -0.53
N LEU A 121 -11.70 13.86 0.36
CA LEU A 121 -10.29 13.57 0.04
C LEU A 121 -10.11 12.18 -0.60
N ALA A 122 -11.00 11.24 -0.32
CA ALA A 122 -10.96 9.88 -0.87
C ALA A 122 -12.37 9.33 -1.15
N PRO A 123 -13.13 9.94 -2.08
CA PRO A 123 -14.56 9.63 -2.28
C PRO A 123 -14.81 8.20 -2.79
N LEU A 124 -13.81 7.57 -3.39
CA LEU A 124 -13.89 6.19 -3.89
C LEU A 124 -13.56 5.13 -2.83
N HIS A 125 -12.95 5.52 -1.71
CA HIS A 125 -12.41 4.58 -0.73
C HIS A 125 -13.00 4.75 0.67
N ASN A 126 -12.99 5.96 1.23
CA ASN A 126 -13.43 6.19 2.60
C ASN A 126 -14.87 5.75 2.87
N PRO A 127 -15.86 5.95 1.97
CA PRO A 127 -17.21 5.44 2.19
C PRO A 127 -17.26 3.92 2.38
N ALA A 128 -16.48 3.16 1.60
CA ALA A 128 -16.40 1.71 1.73
C ALA A 128 -15.73 1.29 3.03
N ASN A 129 -14.67 2.00 3.46
CA ASN A 129 -14.01 1.75 4.74
C ASN A 129 -14.96 1.98 5.92
N ILE A 130 -15.72 3.08 5.91
CA ILE A 130 -16.76 3.39 6.91
C ILE A 130 -17.84 2.30 6.94
N THR A 131 -18.28 1.84 5.77
CA THR A 131 -19.23 0.73 5.64
C THR A 131 -18.70 -0.54 6.29
N GLY A 132 -17.43 -0.89 6.08
CA GLY A 132 -16.77 -2.04 6.71
C GLY A 132 -16.72 -1.93 8.23
N ILE A 133 -16.40 -0.76 8.78
CA ILE A 133 -16.38 -0.49 10.22
C ILE A 133 -17.79 -0.67 10.81
N ASN A 134 -18.79 -0.06 10.20
CA ASN A 134 -20.18 -0.16 10.65
C ASN A 134 -20.70 -1.60 10.58
N ALA A 135 -20.34 -2.36 9.55
CA ALA A 135 -20.68 -3.77 9.42
C ALA A 135 -20.08 -4.60 10.55
N CYS A 136 -18.80 -4.39 10.90
CA CYS A 136 -18.17 -5.05 12.03
C CYS A 136 -18.87 -4.70 13.35
N THR A 137 -19.21 -3.44 13.57
CA THR A 137 -19.96 -3.00 14.76
C THR A 137 -21.32 -3.66 14.86
N ALA A 138 -22.04 -3.75 13.73
CA ALA A 138 -23.37 -4.35 13.70
C ALA A 138 -23.36 -5.86 14.01
N VAL A 139 -22.34 -6.58 13.53
CA VAL A 139 -22.26 -8.05 13.65
C VAL A 139 -21.54 -8.50 14.93
N MET A 140 -20.46 -7.81 15.32
CA MET A 140 -19.62 -8.20 16.45
C MET A 140 -19.99 -7.50 17.77
N GLY A 141 -20.79 -6.42 17.68
CA GLY A 141 -21.13 -5.58 18.83
C GLY A 141 -20.10 -4.49 19.11
N LYS A 142 -20.48 -3.56 20.00
CA LYS A 142 -19.63 -2.39 20.35
C LYS A 142 -18.52 -2.71 21.36
N ASP A 143 -18.58 -3.88 21.98
CA ASP A 143 -17.60 -4.28 23.01
C ASP A 143 -16.27 -4.75 22.40
N VAL A 144 -16.24 -5.13 21.12
CA VAL A 144 -15.02 -5.50 20.41
C VAL A 144 -14.30 -4.23 19.94
N PRO A 145 -13.10 -3.94 20.45
CA PRO A 145 -12.35 -2.75 20.06
C PRO A 145 -12.04 -2.75 18.56
N GLN A 146 -12.21 -1.61 17.92
CA GLN A 146 -11.89 -1.42 16.50
C GLN A 146 -10.88 -0.28 16.35
N VAL A 147 -9.89 -0.46 15.49
CA VAL A 147 -8.81 0.51 15.25
C VAL A 147 -8.74 0.87 13.78
N ALA A 148 -8.68 2.18 13.49
CA ALA A 148 -8.43 2.70 12.16
C ALA A 148 -6.91 2.88 11.93
N VAL A 149 -6.39 2.27 10.87
CA VAL A 149 -4.99 2.37 10.43
C VAL A 149 -4.97 3.00 9.05
N PHE A 150 -4.32 4.16 8.94
CA PHE A 150 -4.42 5.01 7.74
C PHE A 150 -3.21 4.85 6.82
N ASP A 151 -3.47 4.73 5.51
CA ASP A 151 -2.42 4.73 4.50
C ASP A 151 -1.62 6.05 4.49
N THR A 152 -2.23 7.15 4.92
CA THR A 152 -1.64 8.49 4.92
C THR A 152 -0.92 8.85 6.21
N ALA A 153 -1.17 8.16 7.32
CA ALA A 153 -0.72 8.58 8.65
C ALA A 153 0.82 8.59 8.79
N PHE A 154 1.52 7.63 8.21
CA PHE A 154 2.99 7.57 8.26
C PHE A 154 3.64 8.80 7.62
N HIS A 155 3.00 9.39 6.62
CA HIS A 155 3.50 10.55 5.89
C HIS A 155 3.16 11.90 6.56
N GLN A 156 2.41 11.91 7.66
CA GLN A 156 2.06 13.16 8.36
C GLN A 156 3.26 13.81 9.06
N THR A 157 4.39 13.13 9.12
CA THR A 157 5.66 13.67 9.64
C THR A 157 6.45 14.49 8.59
N MET A 158 5.99 14.57 7.35
CA MET A 158 6.64 15.38 6.32
C MET A 158 6.66 16.86 6.72
N PRO A 159 7.80 17.56 6.52
CA PRO A 159 7.85 19.02 6.74
C PRO A 159 7.06 19.79 5.67
N ALA A 160 6.61 21.00 5.99
CA ALA A 160 5.78 21.81 5.10
C ALA A 160 6.38 22.00 3.70
N LYS A 161 7.70 22.18 3.60
CA LYS A 161 8.42 22.29 2.32
C LYS A 161 8.31 21.07 1.41
N ALA A 162 8.01 19.88 1.97
CA ALA A 162 7.84 18.64 1.21
C ALA A 162 6.37 18.36 0.85
N TYR A 163 5.42 18.74 1.71
CA TYR A 163 4.01 18.48 1.45
C TYR A 163 3.25 19.59 0.73
N MET A 164 3.75 20.84 0.75
CA MET A 164 3.06 21.97 0.10
C MET A 164 3.19 21.91 -1.42
N TYR A 165 2.07 22.13 -2.11
CA TYR A 165 2.10 22.46 -3.53
C TYR A 165 2.30 23.97 -3.69
N ALA A 166 3.03 24.37 -4.73
CA ALA A 166 3.27 25.77 -5.10
C ALA A 166 2.01 26.39 -5.77
N LEU A 167 0.88 26.27 -5.09
CA LEU A 167 -0.41 26.87 -5.43
C LEU A 167 -0.72 28.05 -4.49
N PRO A 168 -1.69 28.92 -4.82
CA PRO A 168 -2.12 29.94 -3.88
C PRO A 168 -2.44 29.33 -2.50
N TYR A 169 -1.80 29.87 -1.45
CA TYR A 169 -1.80 29.31 -0.10
C TYR A 169 -3.22 29.04 0.48
N LYS A 170 -4.21 29.84 0.06
CA LYS A 170 -5.61 29.66 0.45
C LYS A 170 -6.18 28.26 0.19
N TYR A 171 -5.69 27.54 -0.85
CA TYR A 171 -6.15 26.19 -1.13
C TYR A 171 -5.64 25.15 -0.12
N TYR A 172 -4.46 25.41 0.45
CA TYR A 172 -4.02 24.62 1.60
C TYR A 172 -4.81 25.02 2.86
N GLU A 173 -4.91 26.31 3.12
CA GLU A 173 -5.55 26.84 4.35
C GLU A 173 -7.03 26.43 4.45
N ASN A 174 -7.80 26.56 3.38
CA ASN A 174 -9.23 26.31 3.37
C ASN A 174 -9.59 24.86 3.02
N ASP A 175 -8.90 24.28 2.04
CA ASP A 175 -9.29 23.04 1.40
C ASP A 175 -8.32 21.88 1.70
N LYS A 176 -7.26 22.14 2.50
CA LYS A 176 -6.24 21.15 2.87
C LYS A 176 -5.55 20.51 1.65
N VAL A 177 -5.41 21.28 0.55
CA VAL A 177 -4.71 20.82 -0.65
C VAL A 177 -3.21 20.77 -0.39
N ARG A 178 -2.72 19.55 -0.17
CA ARG A 178 -1.32 19.22 0.10
C ARG A 178 -0.99 17.81 -0.37
N ARG A 179 0.30 17.45 -0.38
CA ARG A 179 0.73 16.06 -0.50
C ARG A 179 0.38 15.31 0.79
N TYR A 180 -0.32 14.18 0.66
CA TYR A 180 -0.59 13.26 1.77
C TYR A 180 0.28 12.02 1.68
N GLY A 181 0.44 11.44 0.48
CA GLY A 181 1.12 10.18 0.28
C GLY A 181 0.25 8.98 0.70
N PHE A 182 0.61 7.82 0.19
CA PHE A 182 -0.12 6.56 0.42
C PHE A 182 0.88 5.42 0.60
N HIS A 183 0.40 4.18 0.77
CA HIS A 183 1.20 3.02 1.14
C HIS A 183 1.97 3.20 2.46
N GLY A 184 1.51 4.12 3.32
CA GLY A 184 2.20 4.47 4.56
C GLY A 184 2.40 3.28 5.49
N THR A 185 1.42 2.37 5.57
CA THR A 185 1.51 1.14 6.35
C THR A 185 2.64 0.24 5.84
N SER A 186 2.78 0.08 4.51
CA SER A 186 3.88 -0.66 3.90
C SER A 186 5.23 0.00 4.15
N HIS A 187 5.36 1.30 3.87
CA HIS A 187 6.62 2.03 4.10
C HIS A 187 7.05 1.99 5.56
N LYS A 188 6.12 2.11 6.50
CA LYS A 188 6.37 1.97 7.93
C LYS A 188 6.89 0.58 8.27
N TYR A 189 6.22 -0.46 7.80
CA TYR A 189 6.60 -1.85 8.05
C TYR A 189 8.01 -2.15 7.55
N VAL A 190 8.30 -1.90 6.26
CA VAL A 190 9.59 -2.27 5.68
C VAL A 190 10.74 -1.43 6.22
N SER A 191 10.50 -0.17 6.64
CA SER A 191 11.54 0.66 7.27
C SER A 191 11.92 0.13 8.67
N GLN A 192 10.95 -0.34 9.46
CA GLN A 192 11.20 -0.99 10.74
C GLN A 192 11.95 -2.32 10.56
N ARG A 193 11.55 -3.12 9.55
CA ARG A 193 12.26 -4.37 9.22
C ARG A 193 13.69 -4.11 8.77
N ALA A 194 13.92 -3.08 7.95
CA ALA A 194 15.25 -2.69 7.50
C ALA A 194 16.17 -2.32 8.70
N ALA A 195 15.65 -1.55 9.65
CA ALA A 195 16.39 -1.20 10.87
C ALA A 195 16.79 -2.46 11.66
N ALA A 196 15.85 -3.40 11.84
CA ALA A 196 16.11 -4.68 12.50
C ALA A 196 17.17 -5.52 11.74
N MET A 197 17.08 -5.63 10.41
CA MET A 197 18.05 -6.35 9.57
C MET A 197 19.46 -5.75 9.66
N LEU A 198 19.55 -4.41 9.76
CA LEU A 198 20.82 -3.70 9.85
C LEU A 198 21.36 -3.64 11.29
N GLY A 199 20.62 -4.14 12.29
CA GLY A 199 21.00 -4.11 13.70
C GLY A 199 21.11 -2.68 14.26
N LYS A 200 20.33 -1.74 13.73
CA LYS A 200 20.32 -0.32 14.10
C LYS A 200 18.95 0.11 14.58
N LYS A 201 18.89 1.22 15.31
CA LYS A 201 17.62 1.86 15.65
C LYS A 201 17.10 2.66 14.45
N PRO A 202 15.77 2.77 14.25
CA PRO A 202 15.22 3.56 13.17
C PRO A 202 15.69 5.01 13.15
N GLU A 203 15.93 5.61 14.33
CA GLU A 203 16.39 7.00 14.50
C GLU A 203 17.81 7.25 13.96
N GLU A 204 18.58 6.20 13.72
CA GLU A 204 19.97 6.28 13.23
C GLU A 204 20.08 6.14 11.71
N LEU A 205 18.95 5.95 11.01
CA LEU A 205 18.93 5.54 9.61
C LEU A 205 18.23 6.54 8.69
N LYS A 206 18.83 6.72 7.51
CA LYS A 206 18.21 7.34 6.33
C LYS A 206 17.91 6.25 5.32
N LEU A 207 16.64 6.01 5.08
CA LEU A 207 16.16 4.92 4.23
C LEU A 207 15.35 5.47 3.05
N ILE A 208 15.46 4.81 1.90
CA ILE A 208 14.55 5.04 0.77
C ILE A 208 13.79 3.76 0.53
N SER A 209 12.48 3.81 0.73
CA SER A 209 11.58 2.68 0.56
C SER A 209 10.86 2.76 -0.78
N CYS A 210 11.07 1.75 -1.63
CA CYS A 210 10.49 1.63 -2.97
C CYS A 210 9.41 0.55 -2.95
N HIS A 211 8.16 0.96 -2.76
CA HIS A 211 6.98 0.08 -2.86
C HIS A 211 6.55 0.02 -4.33
N LEU A 212 6.93 -1.05 -5.03
CA LEU A 212 6.77 -1.18 -6.47
C LEU A 212 5.78 -2.30 -6.79
N GLY A 213 4.51 -1.94 -6.90
CA GLY A 213 3.41 -2.82 -7.29
C GLY A 213 2.66 -2.28 -8.51
N ASN A 214 1.40 -2.68 -8.70
CA ASN A 214 0.53 -2.06 -9.69
C ASN A 214 0.24 -0.59 -9.33
N GLY A 215 0.06 -0.26 -8.04
CA GLY A 215 0.30 1.06 -7.47
C GLY A 215 1.74 1.11 -6.96
N SER A 216 2.46 2.21 -7.21
CA SER A 216 3.87 2.35 -6.84
C SER A 216 4.16 3.69 -6.19
N SER A 217 5.00 3.67 -5.16
CA SER A 217 5.50 4.89 -4.50
C SER A 217 6.91 4.70 -3.95
N VAL A 218 7.65 5.78 -3.88
CA VAL A 218 8.94 5.85 -3.22
C VAL A 218 8.82 6.82 -2.04
N THR A 219 9.41 6.50 -0.92
CA THR A 219 9.36 7.31 0.31
C THR A 219 10.75 7.48 0.90
N ALA A 220 11.07 8.71 1.26
CA ALA A 220 12.24 9.07 2.05
C ALA A 220 11.90 8.94 3.53
N VAL A 221 12.68 8.15 4.27
CA VAL A 221 12.51 7.95 5.70
C VAL A 221 13.80 8.37 6.41
N ASP A 222 13.74 9.39 7.23
CA ASP A 222 14.86 9.90 8.02
C ASP A 222 14.52 9.82 9.50
N GLY A 223 15.37 9.14 10.27
CA GLY A 223 15.16 8.96 11.70
C GLY A 223 13.84 8.22 12.03
N GLY A 224 13.43 7.26 11.20
CA GLY A 224 12.20 6.50 11.37
C GLY A 224 10.91 7.24 10.96
N LYS A 225 11.02 8.45 10.39
CA LYS A 225 9.90 9.32 10.00
C LYS A 225 9.88 9.51 8.48
N SER A 226 8.70 9.46 7.87
CA SER A 226 8.55 9.87 6.47
C SER A 226 8.82 11.37 6.35
N VAL A 227 9.77 11.75 5.49
CA VAL A 227 10.14 13.15 5.25
C VAL A 227 9.79 13.62 3.84
N ASP A 228 9.55 12.69 2.92
CA ASP A 228 8.99 12.93 1.58
C ASP A 228 8.42 11.64 1.00
N THR A 229 7.50 11.75 0.04
CA THR A 229 6.93 10.60 -0.66
C THR A 229 6.43 10.99 -2.05
N SER A 230 6.40 10.07 -2.98
CA SER A 230 6.10 10.34 -4.38
C SER A 230 4.62 10.51 -4.70
N MET A 231 3.72 9.77 -4.06
CA MET A 231 2.28 9.99 -4.23
C MET A 231 1.88 11.34 -3.60
N GLY A 232 0.87 11.99 -4.17
CA GLY A 232 0.53 13.37 -3.88
C GLY A 232 -0.70 13.55 -3.01
N PHE A 233 -1.54 14.50 -3.43
CA PHE A 233 -2.90 14.71 -2.90
C PHE A 233 -3.76 13.45 -3.14
N THR A 234 -3.55 12.80 -4.29
CA THR A 234 -4.16 11.51 -4.65
C THR A 234 -3.07 10.47 -4.97
N PRO A 235 -3.40 9.18 -5.07
CA PRO A 235 -2.46 8.15 -5.49
C PRO A 235 -2.07 8.19 -6.97
N LEU A 236 -2.45 9.24 -7.70
CA LEU A 236 -2.13 9.41 -9.14
C LEU A 236 -0.71 9.94 -9.35
N ALA A 237 -0.27 10.89 -8.50
CA ALA A 237 1.05 11.56 -8.64
C ALA A 237 2.23 10.62 -8.39
N GLY A 238 3.40 11.00 -8.85
CA GLY A 238 4.67 10.32 -8.66
C GLY A 238 5.06 9.45 -9.85
N LEU A 239 5.34 8.19 -9.61
CA LEU A 239 5.78 7.23 -10.64
C LEU A 239 4.69 6.97 -11.68
N PRO A 240 5.05 6.70 -12.95
CA PRO A 240 4.17 5.95 -13.83
C PRO A 240 3.94 4.57 -13.19
N MET A 241 2.68 4.11 -13.17
CA MET A 241 2.31 2.87 -12.49
C MET A 241 1.70 1.89 -13.50
N GLY A 242 1.05 0.82 -13.07
CA GLY A 242 0.40 -0.12 -13.97
C GLY A 242 -0.53 0.57 -14.97
N THR A 243 -1.48 1.37 -14.46
CA THR A 243 -2.48 2.09 -15.27
C THR A 243 -2.48 3.61 -15.03
N ARG A 244 -1.79 4.12 -14.01
CA ARG A 244 -1.76 5.54 -13.64
C ARG A 244 -0.58 6.24 -14.29
N ALA A 245 -0.83 7.47 -14.77
CA ALA A 245 0.17 8.26 -15.49
C ALA A 245 1.38 8.66 -14.65
N GLY A 246 1.21 8.89 -13.34
CA GLY A 246 2.22 9.55 -12.52
C GLY A 246 2.27 11.06 -12.79
N ASP A 247 3.41 11.67 -12.50
CA ASP A 247 3.64 13.10 -12.70
C ASP A 247 3.66 13.45 -14.20
N LEU A 248 2.99 14.54 -14.54
CA LEU A 248 2.94 15.08 -15.89
C LEU A 248 2.78 16.60 -15.86
N ASP A 249 3.05 17.27 -16.98
CA ASP A 249 2.77 18.69 -17.16
C ASP A 249 1.24 18.93 -17.22
N ALA A 250 0.71 19.75 -16.30
CA ALA A 250 -0.71 20.09 -16.26
C ALA A 250 -1.23 20.73 -17.57
N GLY A 251 -0.37 21.38 -18.37
CA GLY A 251 -0.73 21.91 -19.69
C GLY A 251 -1.18 20.84 -20.68
N ILE A 252 -0.72 19.59 -20.51
CA ILE A 252 -1.16 18.45 -21.33
C ILE A 252 -2.66 18.20 -21.16
N LEU A 253 -3.21 18.39 -19.97
CA LEU A 253 -4.63 18.18 -19.68
C LEU A 253 -5.47 19.09 -20.57
N GLN A 254 -5.21 20.40 -20.53
CA GLN A 254 -5.94 21.37 -21.34
C GLN A 254 -5.78 21.09 -22.85
N TYR A 255 -4.55 20.78 -23.30
CA TYR A 255 -4.28 20.48 -24.71
C TYR A 255 -5.11 19.29 -25.21
N LEU A 256 -5.09 18.17 -24.49
CA LEU A 256 -5.82 16.95 -24.89
C LEU A 256 -7.33 17.12 -24.76
N MET A 257 -7.80 17.75 -23.67
CA MET A 257 -9.24 18.00 -23.48
C MET A 257 -9.81 18.85 -24.62
N ASN A 258 -9.12 19.93 -25.02
CA ASN A 258 -9.55 20.77 -26.13
C ASN A 258 -9.47 20.04 -27.49
N LYS A 259 -8.41 19.24 -27.70
CA LYS A 259 -8.19 18.56 -28.98
C LYS A 259 -9.20 17.44 -29.22
N TYR A 260 -9.62 16.73 -28.18
CA TYR A 260 -10.49 15.57 -28.29
C TYR A 260 -11.88 15.79 -27.69
N ASP A 261 -12.23 17.04 -27.37
CA ASP A 261 -13.54 17.42 -26.80
C ASP A 261 -13.91 16.60 -25.56
N MET A 262 -12.94 16.49 -24.60
CA MET A 262 -13.10 15.72 -23.37
C MET A 262 -13.36 16.64 -22.18
N ASN A 263 -14.19 16.18 -21.25
CA ASN A 263 -14.33 16.80 -19.93
C ASN A 263 -13.24 16.32 -18.95
N ILE A 264 -13.16 16.95 -17.80
CA ILE A 264 -12.15 16.62 -16.77
C ILE A 264 -12.31 15.20 -16.21
N ASP A 265 -13.53 14.69 -16.07
CA ASP A 265 -13.78 13.35 -15.55
C ASP A 265 -13.25 12.28 -16.50
N THR A 266 -13.48 12.46 -17.80
CA THR A 266 -12.91 11.60 -18.86
C THR A 266 -11.38 11.64 -18.83
N MET A 267 -10.79 12.83 -18.67
CA MET A 267 -9.35 12.98 -18.59
C MET A 267 -8.78 12.27 -17.35
N LEU A 268 -9.41 12.43 -16.20
CA LEU A 268 -8.99 11.75 -14.96
C LEU A 268 -9.16 10.22 -15.06
N ASP A 269 -10.17 9.72 -15.76
CA ASP A 269 -10.30 8.29 -16.05
C ASP A 269 -9.14 7.77 -16.90
N ILE A 270 -8.74 8.52 -17.93
CA ILE A 270 -7.56 8.20 -18.75
C ILE A 270 -6.30 8.14 -17.89
N LEU A 271 -6.05 9.17 -17.06
CA LEU A 271 -4.86 9.26 -16.25
C LEU A 271 -4.78 8.16 -15.17
N ASN A 272 -5.92 7.72 -14.64
CA ASN A 272 -5.96 6.71 -13.57
C ASN A 272 -6.02 5.27 -14.09
N LYS A 273 -6.68 5.03 -15.25
CA LYS A 273 -7.03 3.66 -15.67
C LYS A 273 -6.49 3.25 -17.03
N LYS A 274 -6.02 4.20 -17.87
CA LYS A 274 -5.65 3.93 -19.27
C LYS A 274 -4.24 4.42 -19.62
N SER A 275 -3.49 4.83 -18.62
CA SER A 275 -2.13 5.38 -18.73
C SER A 275 -1.09 4.44 -18.13
N GLY A 276 -0.02 4.96 -17.60
CA GLY A 276 1.06 4.19 -16.99
C GLY A 276 1.73 3.24 -17.98
N VAL A 277 2.30 2.15 -17.48
CA VAL A 277 3.00 1.19 -18.34
C VAL A 277 2.06 0.49 -19.32
N GLN A 278 0.79 0.30 -18.94
CA GLN A 278 -0.23 -0.22 -19.86
C GLN A 278 -0.48 0.75 -21.01
N GLY A 279 -0.65 2.01 -20.74
CA GLY A 279 -0.93 3.03 -21.76
C GLY A 279 0.25 3.22 -22.74
N VAL A 280 1.48 3.20 -22.23
CA VAL A 280 2.69 3.33 -23.06
C VAL A 280 2.92 2.07 -23.87
N SER A 281 2.86 0.90 -23.28
CA SER A 281 3.11 -0.38 -23.95
C SER A 281 2.02 -0.77 -24.94
N GLY A 282 0.77 -0.48 -24.59
CA GLY A 282 -0.41 -0.99 -25.30
C GLY A 282 -0.64 -2.50 -25.10
N VAL A 283 0.00 -3.11 -24.06
CA VAL A 283 -0.03 -4.57 -23.80
C VAL A 283 -0.78 -4.87 -22.50
N SER A 284 -0.18 -4.52 -21.38
CA SER A 284 -0.68 -4.92 -20.04
C SER A 284 -0.18 -3.98 -18.97
N SER A 285 -0.84 -3.99 -17.80
CA SER A 285 -0.35 -3.37 -16.57
C SER A 285 0.55 -4.31 -15.76
N ASP A 286 0.66 -5.58 -16.14
CA ASP A 286 1.50 -6.57 -15.49
C ASP A 286 2.92 -6.53 -16.09
N PHE A 287 3.91 -6.27 -15.25
CA PHE A 287 5.30 -6.18 -15.68
C PHE A 287 5.86 -7.49 -16.25
N ARG A 288 5.32 -8.63 -15.87
CA ARG A 288 5.70 -9.94 -16.46
C ARG A 288 5.30 -10.05 -17.92
N ASP A 289 4.11 -9.55 -18.24
CA ASP A 289 3.61 -9.51 -19.62
C ASP A 289 4.47 -8.55 -20.46
N LEU A 290 4.87 -7.41 -19.87
CA LEU A 290 5.73 -6.43 -20.54
C LEU A 290 7.13 -6.97 -20.83
N GLU A 291 7.74 -7.66 -19.86
CA GLU A 291 9.04 -8.32 -20.03
C GLU A 291 8.98 -9.38 -21.14
N ASN A 292 7.91 -10.17 -21.17
CA ASN A 292 7.71 -11.20 -22.22
C ASN A 292 7.49 -10.55 -23.59
N ALA A 293 6.60 -9.57 -23.70
CA ALA A 293 6.35 -8.84 -24.93
C ALA A 293 7.63 -8.16 -25.48
N HIS A 294 8.45 -7.60 -24.58
CA HIS A 294 9.74 -6.99 -24.98
C HIS A 294 10.71 -8.04 -25.56
N LYS A 295 10.82 -9.23 -24.94
CA LYS A 295 11.63 -10.33 -25.44
C LYS A 295 11.17 -10.84 -26.82
N GLU A 296 9.87 -10.70 -27.11
CA GLU A 296 9.26 -11.02 -28.40
C GLU A 296 9.39 -9.88 -29.45
N GLY A 297 10.07 -8.78 -29.09
CA GLY A 297 10.37 -7.67 -30.00
C GLY A 297 9.42 -6.48 -29.89
N ASN A 298 8.58 -6.40 -28.87
CA ASN A 298 7.75 -5.21 -28.63
C ASN A 298 8.57 -4.10 -27.95
N GLU A 299 9.05 -3.13 -28.75
CA GLU A 299 9.87 -2.02 -28.27
C GLU A 299 9.12 -1.11 -27.27
N ARG A 300 7.81 -0.91 -27.45
CA ARG A 300 7.00 -0.10 -26.53
C ARG A 300 6.84 -0.75 -25.15
N ALA A 301 6.81 -2.06 -25.08
CA ALA A 301 6.82 -2.77 -23.81
C ALA A 301 8.13 -2.56 -23.05
N GLY A 302 9.28 -2.63 -23.75
CA GLY A 302 10.58 -2.26 -23.20
C GLY A 302 10.62 -0.82 -22.71
N LEU A 303 10.22 0.13 -23.56
CA LEU A 303 10.15 1.55 -23.20
C LEU A 303 9.31 1.81 -21.94
N ALA A 304 8.17 1.13 -21.79
CA ALA A 304 7.33 1.28 -20.61
C ALA A 304 8.02 0.85 -19.31
N VAL A 305 8.76 -0.26 -19.35
CA VAL A 305 9.58 -0.75 -18.22
C VAL A 305 10.72 0.22 -17.93
N ASP A 306 11.43 0.69 -18.97
CA ASP A 306 12.53 1.65 -18.83
C ASP A 306 12.07 2.97 -18.21
N MET A 307 10.92 3.50 -18.63
CA MET A 307 10.32 4.71 -18.05
C MET A 307 10.01 4.53 -16.56
N PHE A 308 9.48 3.38 -16.17
CA PHE A 308 9.20 3.07 -14.79
C PHE A 308 10.50 3.00 -13.96
N ASN A 309 11.47 2.19 -14.39
CA ASN A 309 12.75 2.02 -13.71
C ASN A 309 13.52 3.32 -13.58
N TYR A 310 13.53 4.13 -14.65
CA TYR A 310 14.13 5.47 -14.67
C TYR A 310 13.44 6.42 -13.67
N GLY A 311 12.12 6.39 -13.58
CA GLY A 311 11.36 7.17 -12.61
C GLY A 311 11.72 6.81 -11.16
N VAL A 312 11.83 5.52 -10.85
CA VAL A 312 12.24 5.04 -9.50
C VAL A 312 13.66 5.51 -9.19
N LYS A 313 14.61 5.32 -10.13
CA LYS A 313 16.01 5.76 -9.98
C LYS A 313 16.10 7.26 -9.70
N LYS A 314 15.36 8.09 -10.44
CA LYS A 314 15.31 9.55 -10.24
C LYS A 314 14.85 9.90 -8.83
N LEU A 315 13.80 9.25 -8.33
CA LEU A 315 13.28 9.51 -6.99
C LEU A 315 14.25 9.07 -5.90
N ILE A 316 14.96 7.95 -6.08
CA ILE A 316 16.03 7.52 -5.17
C ILE A 316 17.09 8.63 -5.07
N GLY A 317 17.57 9.14 -6.20
CA GLY A 317 18.56 10.22 -6.22
C GLY A 317 18.05 11.52 -5.58
N ALA A 318 16.81 11.91 -5.90
CA ALA A 318 16.17 13.10 -5.34
C ALA A 318 16.02 13.01 -3.81
N TYR A 319 15.58 11.87 -3.30
CA TYR A 319 15.36 11.66 -1.87
C TYR A 319 16.67 11.52 -1.09
N ALA A 320 17.69 10.88 -1.66
CA ALA A 320 19.02 10.88 -1.09
C ALA A 320 19.57 12.30 -0.95
N ALA A 321 19.38 13.15 -1.97
CA ALA A 321 19.78 14.55 -1.91
C ALA A 321 18.95 15.33 -0.87
N ALA A 322 17.64 15.12 -0.80
CA ALA A 322 16.75 15.80 0.15
C ALA A 322 17.10 15.47 1.62
N MET A 323 17.52 14.22 1.90
CA MET A 323 17.95 13.77 3.23
C MET A 323 19.45 14.07 3.52
N GLY A 324 20.24 14.49 2.52
CA GLY A 324 21.70 14.67 2.66
C GLY A 324 22.44 13.36 2.84
N GLY A 325 21.97 12.28 2.21
CA GLY A 325 22.55 10.93 2.24
C GLY A 325 21.51 9.83 2.35
N VAL A 326 21.96 8.59 2.24
CA VAL A 326 21.14 7.39 2.38
C VAL A 326 21.99 6.24 2.93
N ASP A 327 21.44 5.47 3.87
CA ASP A 327 22.08 4.28 4.44
C ASP A 327 21.63 3.00 3.73
N ALA A 328 20.33 2.94 3.36
CA ALA A 328 19.80 1.78 2.63
C ALA A 328 18.63 2.14 1.71
N ILE A 329 18.54 1.37 0.62
CA ILE A 329 17.41 1.36 -0.33
C ILE A 329 16.66 0.03 -0.13
N ILE A 330 15.34 0.11 -0.05
CA ILE A 330 14.47 -1.05 0.21
C ILE A 330 13.57 -1.26 -1.01
N PHE A 331 13.59 -2.46 -1.58
CA PHE A 331 12.63 -2.89 -2.59
C PHE A 331 11.56 -3.77 -1.96
N THR A 332 10.29 -3.46 -2.26
CA THR A 332 9.12 -4.18 -1.73
C THR A 332 7.95 -4.16 -2.71
N ALA A 333 6.89 -4.86 -2.40
CA ALA A 333 5.69 -5.08 -3.21
C ALA A 333 5.97 -5.84 -4.51
N GLY A 334 4.92 -6.06 -5.31
CA GLY A 334 4.90 -7.03 -6.41
C GLY A 334 6.14 -7.05 -7.31
N VAL A 335 6.49 -5.93 -7.95
CA VAL A 335 7.66 -5.80 -8.81
C VAL A 335 8.95 -5.80 -7.98
N GLY A 336 8.97 -5.02 -6.90
CA GLY A 336 10.13 -4.93 -6.01
C GLY A 336 10.54 -6.28 -5.42
N GLU A 337 9.57 -7.11 -5.05
CA GLU A 337 9.80 -8.43 -4.46
C GLU A 337 10.16 -9.51 -5.48
N ASN A 338 9.63 -9.42 -6.70
CA ASN A 338 9.65 -10.55 -7.62
C ASN A 338 10.51 -10.36 -8.87
N SER A 339 10.95 -9.14 -9.21
CA SER A 339 11.78 -8.89 -10.39
C SER A 339 13.21 -8.50 -10.05
N ALA A 340 14.11 -9.49 -10.09
CA ALA A 340 15.55 -9.26 -9.88
C ALA A 340 16.16 -8.37 -10.96
N SER A 341 15.70 -8.49 -12.22
CA SER A 341 16.13 -7.69 -13.35
C SER A 341 15.83 -6.21 -13.15
N GLN A 342 14.61 -5.88 -12.74
CA GLN A 342 14.24 -4.48 -12.52
C GLN A 342 14.95 -3.87 -11.30
N ARG A 343 15.12 -4.63 -10.20
CA ARG A 343 15.93 -4.14 -9.06
C ARG A 343 17.36 -3.82 -9.48
N LEU A 344 17.97 -4.68 -10.30
CA LEU A 344 19.32 -4.47 -10.81
C LEU A 344 19.37 -3.23 -11.72
N ASP A 345 18.42 -3.09 -12.63
CA ASP A 345 18.35 -1.96 -13.57
C ASP A 345 18.12 -0.63 -12.84
N ILE A 346 17.21 -0.59 -11.86
CA ILE A 346 16.98 0.58 -11.01
C ILE A 346 18.25 0.95 -10.25
N ALA A 347 18.98 -0.01 -9.69
CA ALA A 347 20.18 0.22 -8.90
C ALA A 347 21.43 0.55 -9.73
N SER A 348 21.47 0.13 -11.01
CA SER A 348 22.55 0.46 -11.93
C SER A 348 22.66 1.96 -12.14
N GLY A 349 23.89 2.51 -12.05
CA GLY A 349 24.13 3.95 -12.14
C GLY A 349 23.96 4.70 -10.81
N LEU A 350 23.74 3.99 -9.69
CA LEU A 350 23.74 4.54 -8.34
C LEU A 350 25.09 4.31 -7.60
N GLU A 351 26.10 3.80 -8.29
CA GLU A 351 27.43 3.51 -7.73
C GLU A 351 28.11 4.78 -7.18
N PHE A 352 27.83 5.95 -7.77
CA PHE A 352 28.31 7.23 -7.26
C PHE A 352 27.82 7.56 -5.86
N MET A 353 26.67 6.98 -5.44
CA MET A 353 26.12 7.09 -4.09
C MET A 353 26.71 6.04 -3.13
N GLY A 354 27.48 5.09 -3.65
CA GLY A 354 28.04 3.99 -2.88
C GLY A 354 27.19 2.71 -2.90
N VAL A 355 26.24 2.61 -3.81
CA VAL A 355 25.48 1.38 -4.07
C VAL A 355 26.36 0.41 -4.85
N LYS A 356 26.40 -0.85 -4.40
CA LYS A 356 27.04 -1.94 -5.13
C LYS A 356 26.18 -3.18 -5.01
N MET A 357 25.56 -3.57 -6.13
CA MET A 357 24.68 -4.75 -6.15
C MET A 357 25.51 -6.05 -6.13
N ASP A 358 24.92 -7.07 -5.53
CA ASP A 358 25.38 -8.45 -5.64
C ASP A 358 24.39 -9.21 -6.53
N ALA A 359 24.82 -9.60 -7.73
CA ALA A 359 23.95 -10.22 -8.72
C ALA A 359 23.41 -11.59 -8.27
N GLU A 360 24.20 -12.36 -7.52
CA GLU A 360 23.80 -13.67 -7.01
C GLU A 360 22.80 -13.49 -5.85
N ALA A 361 23.11 -12.66 -4.87
CA ALA A 361 22.21 -12.35 -3.77
C ALA A 361 20.89 -11.72 -4.25
N ASN A 362 20.94 -10.93 -5.32
CA ASN A 362 19.73 -10.32 -5.92
C ASN A 362 18.84 -11.32 -6.66
N ASN A 363 19.34 -12.50 -7.05
CA ASN A 363 18.55 -13.50 -7.79
C ASN A 363 17.61 -14.30 -6.88
N VAL A 364 16.77 -13.59 -6.15
CA VAL A 364 15.79 -14.14 -5.19
C VAL A 364 14.43 -13.45 -5.36
N ARG A 365 13.38 -14.08 -4.84
CA ARG A 365 12.00 -13.57 -4.86
C ARG A 365 11.36 -13.75 -3.50
N GLY A 366 10.61 -12.73 -3.04
CA GLY A 366 9.75 -12.81 -1.85
C GLY A 366 10.47 -13.20 -0.56
N LYS A 367 11.76 -12.88 -0.41
CA LYS A 367 12.57 -13.19 0.78
C LYS A 367 13.14 -11.93 1.38
N GLU A 368 13.15 -11.84 2.70
CA GLU A 368 13.83 -10.79 3.42
C GLU A 368 15.34 -11.05 3.41
N VAL A 369 16.09 -10.23 2.66
CA VAL A 369 17.53 -10.45 2.43
C VAL A 369 18.26 -9.16 1.99
N VAL A 370 19.55 -9.05 2.32
CA VAL A 370 20.46 -8.04 1.76
C VAL A 370 20.86 -8.49 0.35
N ILE A 371 20.66 -7.63 -0.64
CA ILE A 371 20.96 -7.90 -2.07
C ILE A 371 22.07 -7.02 -2.63
N SER A 372 22.72 -6.25 -1.78
CA SER A 372 23.95 -5.51 -2.11
C SER A 372 25.19 -6.27 -1.67
N ALA A 373 26.31 -6.00 -2.33
CA ALA A 373 27.62 -6.55 -1.97
C ALA A 373 28.00 -6.18 -0.52
N ALA A 374 28.85 -7.03 0.10
CA ALA A 374 29.26 -6.82 1.48
C ALA A 374 29.96 -5.48 1.71
N ASP A 375 30.75 -5.02 0.73
CA ASP A 375 31.48 -3.74 0.72
C ASP A 375 30.64 -2.55 0.18
N SER A 376 29.36 -2.75 -0.13
CA SER A 376 28.45 -1.65 -0.49
C SER A 376 28.28 -0.70 0.69
N LYS A 377 28.52 0.59 0.47
CA LYS A 377 28.33 1.64 1.48
C LYS A 377 26.84 1.86 1.76
N VAL A 378 26.05 1.98 0.72
CA VAL A 378 24.58 2.02 0.80
C VAL A 378 24.08 0.60 0.63
N LYS A 379 23.39 0.08 1.62
CA LYS A 379 22.82 -1.27 1.56
C LYS A 379 21.60 -1.30 0.66
N VAL A 380 21.39 -2.40 -0.05
CA VAL A 380 20.15 -2.64 -0.80
C VAL A 380 19.48 -3.86 -0.21
N LEU A 381 18.22 -3.69 0.17
CA LEU A 381 17.45 -4.69 0.89
C LEU A 381 16.22 -5.10 0.06
N LEU A 382 15.94 -6.38 0.03
CA LEU A 382 14.65 -6.92 -0.39
C LEU A 382 13.87 -7.27 0.86
N ILE A 383 12.74 -6.63 1.06
CA ILE A 383 11.86 -6.86 2.21
C ILE A 383 10.42 -6.99 1.73
N PRO A 384 9.84 -8.20 1.75
CA PRO A 384 8.43 -8.37 1.45
C PRO A 384 7.56 -7.56 2.41
N THR A 385 6.63 -6.78 1.85
CA THR A 385 5.69 -6.03 2.68
C THR A 385 4.66 -6.95 3.34
N ASN A 386 4.22 -6.58 4.53
CA ASN A 386 3.15 -7.25 5.24
C ASN A 386 2.28 -6.20 5.94
N GLU A 387 1.41 -5.57 5.16
CA GLU A 387 0.54 -4.49 5.65
C GLU A 387 -0.45 -4.99 6.68
N GLU A 388 -0.98 -6.20 6.50
CA GLU A 388 -1.94 -6.79 7.44
C GLU A 388 -1.29 -7.06 8.80
N LEU A 389 -0.06 -7.53 8.83
CA LEU A 389 0.70 -7.68 10.08
C LEU A 389 0.95 -6.33 10.74
N MET A 390 1.31 -5.29 9.97
CA MET A 390 1.52 -3.94 10.51
C MET A 390 0.21 -3.37 11.10
N ILE A 391 -0.92 -3.56 10.41
CA ILE A 391 -2.24 -3.16 10.93
C ILE A 391 -2.54 -3.88 12.23
N ALA A 392 -2.28 -5.19 12.30
CA ALA A 392 -2.51 -5.96 13.51
C ALA A 392 -1.60 -5.53 14.66
N MET A 393 -0.32 -5.22 14.39
CA MET A 393 0.63 -4.71 15.40
C MET A 393 0.18 -3.35 15.95
N ASP A 394 -0.22 -2.42 15.09
CA ASP A 394 -0.75 -1.11 15.51
C ASP A 394 -2.04 -1.29 16.34
N THR A 395 -2.94 -2.16 15.88
CA THR A 395 -4.18 -2.47 16.59
C THR A 395 -3.90 -3.03 17.99
N ALA A 396 -3.04 -4.03 18.09
CA ALA A 396 -2.67 -4.63 19.38
C ALA A 396 -2.01 -3.62 20.33
N SER A 397 -1.15 -2.75 19.81
CA SER A 397 -0.49 -1.70 20.59
C SER A 397 -1.50 -0.70 21.18
N ILE A 398 -2.51 -0.30 20.40
CA ILE A 398 -3.53 0.66 20.85
C ILE A 398 -4.50 0.04 21.86
N VAL A 399 -4.89 -1.22 21.66
CA VAL A 399 -5.85 -1.90 22.54
C VAL A 399 -5.24 -2.31 23.88
N LYS A 400 -3.92 -2.53 23.93
CA LYS A 400 -3.19 -2.83 25.19
C LYS A 400 -2.93 -1.58 26.06
N GLY A 401 -2.96 -0.38 25.49
CA GLY A 401 -2.68 0.90 26.15
C GLY A 401 -1.23 1.25 26.04
#